data_01819dca9b9c6cbcbd81e0ef82d955e8
#
_entry.id   01819dca9b9c6cbcbd81e0ef82d955e8
#
_cell.length_a   1.000
_cell.length_b   1.000
_cell.length_c   1.000
_cell.angle_alpha   90.00
_cell.angle_beta   90.00
_cell.angle_gamma   90.00
#
_symmetry.space_group_name_H-M   'P 1'
#
loop_
_entity.id
_entity.type
_entity.pdbx_description
1 polymer ?
#
loop_
_entity_poly.entity_id
_entity_poly.type
_entity_poly.pdbx_seq_one_letter_code
_entity_poly.pdbx_strand_id
1 'polypeptide(L)'
;MLNNKTQNKKIFLLKEVMWLLPVIVFATFIITLSAKTKVPFYPVPMTMQTFVIMAIGVAFGKRVGLLILLTYFLEGLFGLPVFAGTPEKGIGLSYILGPTCGYLMGYFITVYLSGNIKDEDKILTRITKLIIAIIPTYVLGFMWLGTIFGWNDTIIKLGVAPFVFAELFKITLLALLIPHIFKLKKYLKS
;
A
#
# COMPACT_ATOMS: atom_id res chain seq x y z
N MET A 1 32.57 -30.01 -8.04
CA MET A 1 32.07 -29.34 -6.80
C MET A 1 31.29 -28.04 -7.01
N LEU A 2 31.57 -27.24 -8.04
CA LEU A 2 30.85 -26.01 -8.39
C LEU A 2 29.37 -26.20 -8.77
N ASN A 3 29.04 -27.33 -9.43
CA ASN A 3 27.69 -27.62 -9.92
C ASN A 3 26.65 -27.84 -8.78
N ASN A 4 27.05 -28.50 -7.69
CA ASN A 4 26.15 -28.75 -6.54
C ASN A 4 25.78 -27.49 -5.80
N LYS A 5 26.69 -26.51 -5.61
CA LYS A 5 26.39 -25.23 -4.97
C LYS A 5 25.38 -24.41 -5.76
N THR A 6 25.52 -24.43 -7.10
CA THR A 6 24.63 -23.71 -8.01
C THR A 6 23.25 -24.35 -8.08
N GLN A 7 23.14 -25.67 -8.05
CA GLN A 7 21.87 -26.39 -7.99
C GLN A 7 21.14 -26.16 -6.65
N ASN A 8 21.86 -26.24 -5.54
CA ASN A 8 21.26 -25.98 -4.21
C ASN A 8 20.75 -24.54 -4.08
N LYS A 9 21.46 -23.56 -4.67
CA LYS A 9 21.02 -22.18 -4.70
C LYS A 9 19.75 -21.99 -5.57
N LYS A 10 19.65 -22.69 -6.70
CA LYS A 10 18.43 -22.68 -7.55
C LYS A 10 17.23 -23.30 -6.84
N ILE A 11 17.41 -24.43 -6.17
CA ILE A 11 16.34 -25.11 -5.41
C ILE A 11 15.87 -24.23 -4.23
N PHE A 12 16.78 -23.57 -3.53
CA PHE A 12 16.44 -22.63 -2.47
C PHE A 12 15.63 -21.44 -3.00
N LEU A 13 16.06 -20.81 -4.08
CA LEU A 13 15.34 -19.70 -4.73
C LEU A 13 13.96 -20.13 -5.23
N LEU A 14 13.84 -21.32 -5.81
CA LEU A 14 12.53 -21.85 -6.23
C LEU A 14 11.57 -22.04 -5.06
N LYS A 15 12.04 -22.56 -3.93
CA LYS A 15 11.22 -22.71 -2.70
C LYS A 15 10.78 -21.36 -2.16
N GLU A 16 11.66 -20.36 -2.13
CA GLU A 16 11.29 -19.01 -1.71
C GLU A 16 10.22 -18.38 -2.64
N VAL A 17 10.40 -18.51 -3.96
CA VAL A 17 9.42 -17.99 -4.94
C VAL A 17 8.09 -18.71 -4.83
N MET A 18 8.08 -20.04 -4.67
CA MET A 18 6.85 -20.82 -4.49
C MET A 18 6.05 -20.42 -3.23
N TRP A 19 6.75 -20.00 -2.17
CA TRP A 19 6.09 -19.52 -0.95
C TRP A 19 5.59 -18.09 -1.08
N LEU A 20 6.30 -17.25 -1.83
CA LEU A 20 5.96 -15.85 -2.00
C LEU A 20 4.74 -15.64 -2.94
N LEU A 21 4.56 -16.48 -3.95
CA LEU A 21 3.47 -16.33 -4.91
C LEU A 21 2.08 -16.31 -4.26
N PRO A 22 1.67 -17.31 -3.46
CA PRO A 22 0.35 -17.28 -2.82
C PRO A 22 0.20 -16.11 -1.85
N VAL A 23 1.28 -15.71 -1.17
CA VAL A 23 1.27 -14.54 -0.28
C VAL A 23 1.03 -13.25 -1.07
N ILE A 24 1.70 -13.08 -2.21
CA ILE A 24 1.54 -11.91 -3.07
C ILE A 24 0.10 -11.85 -3.60
N VAL A 25 -0.41 -12.95 -4.17
CA VAL A 25 -1.77 -13.01 -4.71
C VAL A 25 -2.82 -12.71 -3.63
N PHE A 26 -2.66 -13.28 -2.44
CA PHE A 26 -3.57 -13.00 -1.34
C PHE A 26 -3.48 -11.54 -0.87
N ALA A 27 -2.27 -10.98 -0.80
CA ALA A 27 -2.07 -9.60 -0.39
C ALA A 27 -2.62 -8.60 -1.42
N THR A 28 -2.44 -8.84 -2.74
CA THR A 28 -3.03 -7.97 -3.78
C THR A 28 -4.55 -8.06 -3.78
N PHE A 29 -5.12 -9.25 -3.50
CA PHE A 29 -6.56 -9.41 -3.30
C PHE A 29 -7.07 -8.57 -2.12
N ILE A 30 -6.37 -8.55 -0.97
CA ILE A 30 -6.73 -7.71 0.19
C ILE A 30 -6.62 -6.23 -0.16
N ILE A 31 -5.58 -5.80 -0.90
CA ILE A 31 -5.48 -4.41 -1.38
C ILE A 31 -6.69 -4.07 -2.24
N THR A 32 -7.08 -4.97 -3.16
CA THR A 32 -8.23 -4.78 -4.04
C THR A 32 -9.54 -4.64 -3.25
N LEU A 33 -9.80 -5.51 -2.28
CA LEU A 33 -10.96 -5.41 -1.40
C LEU A 33 -10.98 -4.07 -0.65
N SER A 34 -9.84 -3.65 -0.11
CA SER A 34 -9.70 -2.38 0.60
C SER A 34 -9.91 -1.16 -0.31
N ALA A 35 -9.53 -1.27 -1.59
CA ALA A 35 -9.79 -0.25 -2.60
C ALA A 35 -11.28 -0.16 -2.94
N LYS A 36 -12.01 -1.28 -2.93
CA LYS A 36 -13.47 -1.31 -3.17
C LYS A 36 -14.29 -0.88 -1.95
N THR A 37 -13.72 -0.97 -0.75
CA THR A 37 -14.32 -0.44 0.48
C THR A 37 -14.09 1.08 0.53
N LYS A 38 -15.03 1.84 -0.05
CA LYS A 38 -14.89 3.27 -0.29
C LYS A 38 -16.11 4.06 0.18
N VAL A 39 -15.84 5.28 0.69
CA VAL A 39 -16.83 6.36 0.78
C VAL A 39 -16.63 7.24 -0.45
N PRO A 40 -17.71 7.49 -1.25
CA PRO A 40 -17.57 8.25 -2.49
C PRO A 40 -17.28 9.73 -2.18
N PHE A 41 -16.09 10.18 -2.54
CA PHE A 41 -15.69 11.58 -2.60
C PHE A 41 -15.22 11.90 -4.01
N TYR A 42 -15.35 13.14 -4.42
CA TYR A 42 -14.85 13.63 -5.69
C TYR A 42 -13.72 14.64 -5.45
N PRO A 43 -12.64 14.63 -6.20
CA PRO A 43 -12.32 13.73 -7.34
C PRO A 43 -11.77 12.35 -6.94
N VAL A 44 -11.33 12.17 -5.70
CA VAL A 44 -10.67 10.97 -5.20
C VAL A 44 -11.52 10.33 -4.09
N PRO A 45 -11.89 9.05 -4.20
CA PRO A 45 -12.66 8.38 -3.16
C PRO A 45 -11.82 8.12 -1.90
N MET A 46 -12.46 8.19 -0.73
CA MET A 46 -11.86 7.75 0.53
C MET A 46 -11.96 6.22 0.60
N THR A 47 -10.85 5.54 0.78
CA THR A 47 -10.79 4.06 0.84
C THR A 47 -10.08 3.56 2.09
N MET A 48 -10.23 2.26 2.40
CA MET A 48 -9.40 1.58 3.41
C MET A 48 -8.00 1.21 2.88
N GLN A 49 -7.68 1.58 1.65
CA GLN A 49 -6.48 1.16 0.95
C GLN A 49 -5.20 1.61 1.66
N THR A 50 -5.13 2.85 2.14
CA THR A 50 -3.97 3.38 2.88
C THR A 50 -3.66 2.57 4.14
N PHE A 51 -4.70 2.12 4.87
CA PHE A 51 -4.55 1.24 6.02
C PHE A 51 -3.88 -0.08 5.64
N VAL A 52 -4.38 -0.74 4.59
CA VAL A 52 -3.84 -2.04 4.13
C VAL A 52 -2.43 -1.88 3.56
N ILE A 53 -2.14 -0.81 2.83
CA ILE A 53 -0.81 -0.50 2.30
C ILE A 53 0.23 -0.35 3.45
N MET A 54 -0.10 0.41 4.49
CA MET A 54 0.75 0.53 5.68
C MET A 54 0.91 -0.82 6.40
N ALA A 55 -0.19 -1.58 6.57
CA ALA A 55 -0.16 -2.90 7.20
C ALA A 55 0.72 -3.89 6.44
N ILE A 56 0.70 -3.88 5.11
CA ILE A 56 1.58 -4.71 4.26
C ILE A 56 3.05 -4.35 4.49
N GLY A 57 3.39 -3.06 4.55
CA GLY A 57 4.74 -2.63 4.87
C GLY A 57 5.21 -3.19 6.23
N VAL A 58 4.39 -3.07 7.27
CA VAL A 58 4.67 -3.59 8.62
C VAL A 58 4.79 -5.12 8.63
N ALA A 59 3.84 -5.82 8.01
CA ALA A 59 3.76 -7.28 8.03
C ALA A 59 4.89 -7.95 7.24
N PHE A 60 5.14 -7.49 6.02
CA PHE A 60 6.07 -8.14 5.10
C PHE A 60 7.42 -7.42 4.98
N GLY A 61 7.52 -6.20 5.53
CA GLY A 61 8.72 -5.38 5.42
C GLY A 61 8.89 -4.76 4.03
N LYS A 62 9.94 -3.97 3.86
CA LYS A 62 10.17 -3.13 2.69
C LYS A 62 10.20 -3.91 1.37
N ARG A 63 10.99 -4.99 1.29
CA ARG A 63 11.26 -5.69 0.02
C ARG A 63 10.03 -6.42 -0.49
N VAL A 64 9.43 -7.24 0.36
CA VAL A 64 8.24 -8.04 -0.02
C VAL A 64 7.02 -7.13 -0.15
N GLY A 65 6.88 -6.13 0.72
CA GLY A 65 5.80 -5.15 0.61
C GLY A 65 5.83 -4.35 -0.71
N LEU A 66 7.02 -3.92 -1.15
CA LEU A 66 7.17 -3.28 -2.47
C LEU A 66 6.86 -4.22 -3.63
N LEU A 67 7.25 -5.50 -3.53
CA LEU A 67 6.93 -6.50 -4.55
C LEU A 67 5.41 -6.73 -4.65
N ILE A 68 4.72 -6.86 -3.52
CA ILE A 68 3.26 -6.97 -3.46
C ILE A 68 2.60 -5.75 -4.13
N LEU A 69 3.05 -4.55 -3.78
CA LEU A 69 2.48 -3.33 -4.34
C LEU A 69 2.76 -3.17 -5.83
N LEU A 70 3.96 -3.55 -6.28
CA LEU A 70 4.31 -3.57 -7.70
C LEU A 70 3.41 -4.53 -8.47
N THR A 71 3.19 -5.74 -7.93
CA THR A 71 2.27 -6.73 -8.54
C THR A 71 0.85 -6.17 -8.64
N TYR A 72 0.32 -5.60 -7.54
CA TYR A 72 -0.99 -4.94 -7.55
C TYR A 72 -1.09 -3.84 -8.61
N PHE A 73 -0.04 -3.04 -8.76
CA PHE A 73 0.02 -1.97 -9.75
C PHE A 73 0.03 -2.53 -11.19
N LEU A 74 0.80 -3.59 -11.43
CA LEU A 74 0.84 -4.29 -12.72
C LEU A 74 -0.50 -4.96 -13.05
N GLU A 75 -1.16 -5.61 -12.08
CA GLU A 75 -2.51 -6.15 -12.23
C GLU A 75 -3.48 -5.08 -12.77
N GLY A 76 -3.46 -3.90 -12.15
CA GLY A 76 -4.28 -2.78 -12.60
C GLY A 76 -3.86 -2.21 -13.95
N LEU A 77 -2.56 -2.13 -14.24
CA LEU A 77 -2.02 -1.68 -15.53
C LEU A 77 -2.45 -2.60 -16.68
N PHE A 78 -2.47 -3.91 -16.46
CA PHE A 78 -2.93 -4.90 -17.43
C PHE A 78 -4.46 -5.01 -17.52
N GLY A 79 -5.19 -4.10 -16.89
CA GLY A 79 -6.64 -3.96 -17.05
C GLY A 79 -7.50 -4.73 -16.06
N LEU A 80 -6.90 -5.38 -15.04
CA LEU A 80 -7.70 -5.96 -13.97
C LEU A 80 -8.37 -4.83 -13.14
N PRO A 81 -9.65 -4.96 -12.78
CA PRO A 81 -10.39 -3.89 -12.10
C PRO A 81 -10.07 -3.80 -10.60
N VAL A 82 -8.78 -3.72 -10.25
CA VAL A 82 -8.28 -3.75 -8.87
C VAL A 82 -8.32 -2.40 -8.16
N PHE A 83 -8.30 -1.29 -8.91
CA PHE A 83 -8.30 0.06 -8.32
C PHE A 83 -9.69 0.50 -7.85
N ALA A 84 -9.72 1.53 -6.99
CA ALA A 84 -10.92 2.01 -6.30
C ALA A 84 -12.06 2.47 -7.24
N GLY A 85 -11.73 3.08 -8.39
CA GLY A 85 -12.69 3.61 -9.36
C GLY A 85 -12.89 2.73 -10.58
N THR A 86 -12.33 1.53 -10.63
CA THR A 86 -12.48 0.62 -11.78
C THR A 86 -13.70 -0.28 -11.61
N PRO A 87 -14.41 -0.63 -12.71
CA PRO A 87 -14.16 -0.18 -14.08
C PRO A 87 -14.77 1.20 -14.43
N GLU A 88 -15.60 1.80 -13.58
CA GLU A 88 -16.47 2.95 -13.89
C GLU A 88 -15.67 4.21 -14.32
N LYS A 89 -14.46 4.40 -13.79
CA LYS A 89 -13.56 5.53 -14.12
C LYS A 89 -12.43 5.13 -15.09
N GLY A 90 -12.63 4.05 -15.85
CA GLY A 90 -11.63 3.48 -16.75
C GLY A 90 -10.85 2.32 -16.13
N ILE A 91 -10.04 1.66 -16.96
CA ILE A 91 -9.17 0.52 -16.58
C ILE A 91 -7.77 0.73 -17.15
N GLY A 92 -6.79 0.00 -16.61
CA GLY A 92 -5.42 0.05 -17.12
C GLY A 92 -4.80 1.43 -16.99
N LEU A 93 -4.07 1.82 -18.02
CA LEU A 93 -3.34 3.08 -18.07
C LEU A 93 -4.24 4.31 -17.95
N SER A 94 -5.46 4.26 -18.52
CA SER A 94 -6.40 5.39 -18.45
C SER A 94 -6.83 5.71 -17.01
N TYR A 95 -7.00 4.69 -16.17
CA TYR A 95 -7.26 4.90 -14.75
C TYR A 95 -6.03 5.45 -14.01
N ILE A 96 -4.85 4.86 -14.29
CA ILE A 96 -3.60 5.24 -13.60
C ILE A 96 -3.28 6.71 -13.85
N LEU A 97 -3.47 7.22 -15.07
CA LEU A 97 -3.24 8.63 -15.40
C LEU A 97 -4.36 9.56 -14.92
N GLY A 98 -5.40 9.02 -14.30
CA GLY A 98 -6.49 9.79 -13.72
C GLY A 98 -6.12 10.50 -12.40
N PRO A 99 -7.11 11.11 -11.71
CA PRO A 99 -6.90 11.92 -10.49
C PRO A 99 -6.20 11.20 -9.35
N THR A 100 -6.22 9.86 -9.31
CA THR A 100 -5.63 9.04 -8.24
C THR A 100 -4.15 8.70 -8.45
N CYS A 101 -3.56 9.04 -9.59
CA CYS A 101 -2.19 8.67 -9.95
C CYS A 101 -1.16 9.02 -8.87
N GLY A 102 -1.15 10.27 -8.42
CA GLY A 102 -0.19 10.72 -7.40
C GLY A 102 -0.29 9.93 -6.09
N TYR A 103 -1.50 9.59 -5.67
CA TYR A 103 -1.73 8.75 -4.48
C TYR A 103 -1.20 7.33 -4.69
N LEU A 104 -1.44 6.72 -5.85
CA LEU A 104 -0.93 5.40 -6.20
C LEU A 104 0.61 5.35 -6.19
N MET A 105 1.26 6.38 -6.72
CA MET A 105 2.73 6.52 -6.68
C MET A 105 3.22 6.68 -5.24
N GLY A 106 2.52 7.45 -4.42
CA GLY A 106 2.84 7.64 -3.02
C GLY A 106 2.80 6.36 -2.19
N TYR A 107 1.99 5.39 -2.55
CA TYR A 107 1.90 4.09 -1.86
C TYR A 107 3.23 3.34 -1.83
N PHE A 108 4.07 3.46 -2.86
CA PHE A 108 5.39 2.83 -2.89
C PHE A 108 6.27 3.36 -1.75
N ILE A 109 6.26 4.68 -1.53
CA ILE A 109 7.01 5.30 -0.45
C ILE A 109 6.39 4.93 0.91
N THR A 110 5.06 4.91 1.00
CA THR A 110 4.34 4.53 2.21
C THR A 110 4.67 3.09 2.66
N VAL A 111 4.65 2.12 1.74
CA VAL A 111 5.05 0.73 2.04
C VAL A 111 6.51 0.67 2.49
N TYR A 112 7.40 1.37 1.81
CA TYR A 112 8.81 1.37 2.15
C TYR A 112 9.05 1.93 3.56
N LEU A 113 8.42 3.05 3.91
CA LEU A 113 8.60 3.71 5.20
C LEU A 113 7.93 2.92 6.33
N SER A 114 6.70 2.43 6.15
CA SER A 114 6.00 1.61 7.14
C SER A 114 6.71 0.27 7.42
N GLY A 115 7.43 -0.25 6.44
CA GLY A 115 8.29 -1.44 6.59
C GLY A 115 9.50 -1.27 7.53
N ASN A 116 9.74 -0.05 8.07
CA ASN A 116 10.76 0.22 9.11
C ASN A 116 10.24 0.06 10.55
N ILE A 117 8.94 -0.16 10.71
CA ILE A 117 8.33 -0.30 12.03
C ILE A 117 8.70 -1.66 12.61
N LYS A 118 9.09 -1.67 13.89
CA LYS A 118 9.54 -2.86 14.62
C LYS A 118 8.58 -3.25 15.72
N ASP A 119 8.66 -4.51 16.16
CA ASP A 119 7.84 -5.05 17.26
C ASP A 119 8.10 -4.32 18.59
N GLU A 120 9.36 -3.95 18.84
CA GLU A 120 9.81 -3.23 20.04
C GLU A 120 9.41 -1.74 20.07
N ASP A 121 8.95 -1.17 18.97
CA ASP A 121 8.57 0.24 18.93
C ASP A 121 7.40 0.51 19.90
N LYS A 122 7.50 1.57 20.70
CA LYS A 122 6.41 2.04 21.56
C LYS A 122 5.25 2.57 20.71
N ILE A 123 4.05 2.55 21.26
CA ILE A 123 2.83 2.99 20.55
C ILE A 123 2.98 4.38 19.93
N LEU A 124 3.54 5.34 20.64
CA LEU A 124 3.77 6.69 20.13
C LEU A 124 4.74 6.69 18.94
N THR A 125 5.83 5.92 19.01
CA THR A 125 6.79 5.75 17.93
C THR A 125 6.15 5.12 16.70
N ARG A 126 5.26 4.13 16.87
CA ARG A 126 4.50 3.52 15.78
C ARG A 126 3.60 4.53 15.09
N ILE A 127 2.85 5.31 15.86
CA ILE A 127 1.97 6.38 15.34
C ILE A 127 2.79 7.39 14.55
N THR A 128 3.89 7.91 15.11
CA THR A 128 4.75 8.88 14.43
C THR A 128 5.33 8.33 13.13
N LYS A 129 5.83 7.09 13.13
CA LYS A 129 6.36 6.43 11.93
C LYS A 129 5.27 6.23 10.86
N LEU A 130 4.04 5.88 11.25
CA LEU A 130 2.92 5.72 10.32
C LEU A 130 2.48 7.07 9.73
N ILE A 131 2.45 8.14 10.54
CA ILE A 131 2.18 9.51 10.05
C ILE A 131 3.24 9.90 9.01
N ILE A 132 4.52 9.72 9.33
CA ILE A 132 5.61 10.02 8.38
C ILE A 132 5.49 9.16 7.12
N ALA A 133 5.08 7.91 7.25
CA ALA A 133 4.94 7.00 6.11
C ALA A 133 3.81 7.41 5.15
N ILE A 134 2.71 7.98 5.64
CA ILE A 134 1.56 8.34 4.80
C ILE A 134 1.69 9.72 4.13
N ILE A 135 2.50 10.62 4.67
CA ILE A 135 2.69 11.97 4.13
C ILE A 135 3.01 11.96 2.62
N PRO A 136 3.96 11.15 2.10
CA PRO A 136 4.28 11.13 0.68
C PRO A 136 3.08 10.80 -0.21
N THR A 137 2.16 9.95 0.24
CA THR A 137 0.93 9.63 -0.49
C THR A 137 0.08 10.88 -0.71
N TYR A 138 -0.12 11.69 0.32
CA TYR A 138 -0.91 12.92 0.20
C TYR A 138 -0.17 14.04 -0.51
N VAL A 139 1.14 14.17 -0.30
CA VAL A 139 1.96 15.16 -1.01
C VAL A 139 1.93 14.90 -2.52
N LEU A 140 2.23 13.68 -2.95
CA LEU A 140 2.20 13.32 -4.38
C LEU A 140 0.78 13.38 -4.96
N GLY A 141 -0.22 12.95 -4.20
CA GLY A 141 -1.62 13.05 -4.60
C GLY A 141 -2.07 14.49 -4.80
N PHE A 142 -1.75 15.38 -3.85
CA PHE A 142 -2.06 16.79 -3.93
C PHE A 142 -1.32 17.47 -5.10
N MET A 143 -0.04 17.20 -5.25
CA MET A 143 0.74 17.74 -6.39
C MET A 143 0.15 17.30 -7.72
N TRP A 144 -0.24 16.03 -7.86
CA TRP A 144 -0.85 15.50 -9.06
C TRP A 144 -2.22 16.14 -9.37
N LEU A 145 -3.08 16.28 -8.35
CA LEU A 145 -4.35 16.98 -8.50
C LEU A 145 -4.17 18.43 -8.94
N GLY A 146 -3.16 19.13 -8.40
CA GLY A 146 -2.82 20.48 -8.78
C GLY A 146 -2.45 20.61 -10.26
N THR A 147 -1.78 19.60 -10.82
CA THR A 147 -1.43 19.60 -12.25
C THR A 147 -2.65 19.36 -13.16
N ILE A 148 -3.65 18.58 -12.70
CA ILE A 148 -4.84 18.24 -13.50
C ILE A 148 -5.92 19.33 -13.40
N PHE A 149 -6.19 19.82 -12.19
CA PHE A 149 -7.34 20.71 -11.92
C PHE A 149 -6.94 22.18 -11.70
N GLY A 150 -5.62 22.48 -11.80
CA GLY A 150 -5.09 23.81 -11.47
C GLY A 150 -4.88 24.02 -9.96
N TRP A 151 -4.04 24.97 -9.59
CA TRP A 151 -3.69 25.28 -8.21
C TRP A 151 -4.69 26.28 -7.62
N ASN A 152 -5.66 25.78 -6.86
CA ASN A 152 -6.68 26.59 -6.19
C ASN A 152 -7.07 26.00 -4.84
N ASP A 153 -7.75 26.76 -3.98
CA ASP A 153 -8.17 26.34 -2.65
C ASP A 153 -9.08 25.10 -2.65
N THR A 154 -9.78 24.86 -3.74
CA THR A 154 -10.69 23.73 -3.91
C THR A 154 -9.91 22.40 -3.84
N ILE A 155 -8.67 22.36 -4.32
CA ILE A 155 -7.84 21.13 -4.31
C ILE A 155 -7.46 20.72 -2.90
N ILE A 156 -7.12 21.68 -2.02
CA ILE A 156 -6.83 21.39 -0.61
C ILE A 156 -8.10 20.86 0.08
N LYS A 157 -9.24 21.50 -0.16
CA LYS A 157 -10.53 21.12 0.43
C LYS A 157 -11.02 19.75 -0.04
N LEU A 158 -10.72 19.35 -1.26
CA LEU A 158 -11.19 18.10 -1.85
C LEU A 158 -10.17 16.96 -1.79
N GLY A 159 -8.87 17.28 -1.87
CA GLY A 159 -7.80 16.27 -2.00
C GLY A 159 -7.15 15.86 -0.69
N VAL A 160 -7.21 16.71 0.37
CA VAL A 160 -6.49 16.43 1.62
C VAL A 160 -7.41 16.54 2.83
N ALA A 161 -8.11 17.65 3.02
CA ALA A 161 -8.85 17.94 4.25
C ALA A 161 -9.85 16.85 4.68
N PRO A 162 -10.66 16.25 3.78
CA PRO A 162 -11.62 15.22 4.17
C PRO A 162 -10.96 13.94 4.71
N PHE A 163 -9.71 13.69 4.31
CA PHE A 163 -9.02 12.45 4.63
C PHE A 163 -8.33 12.46 6.00
N VAL A 164 -8.02 13.65 6.55
CA VAL A 164 -7.19 13.79 7.76
C VAL A 164 -7.75 12.99 8.94
N PHE A 165 -9.02 13.15 9.25
CA PHE A 165 -9.64 12.43 10.37
C PHE A 165 -9.69 10.92 10.14
N ALA A 166 -10.02 10.49 8.91
CA ALA A 166 -10.04 9.09 8.56
C ALA A 166 -8.65 8.46 8.63
N GLU A 167 -7.62 9.18 8.22
CA GLU A 167 -6.23 8.70 8.31
C GLU A 167 -5.74 8.60 9.76
N LEU A 168 -6.06 9.57 10.60
CA LEU A 168 -5.73 9.49 12.04
C LEU A 168 -6.38 8.27 12.69
N PHE A 169 -7.64 7.98 12.37
CA PHE A 169 -8.32 6.77 12.84
C PHE A 169 -7.61 5.50 12.35
N LYS A 170 -7.31 5.40 11.06
CA LYS A 170 -6.62 4.23 10.46
C LYS A 170 -5.23 4.03 11.06
N ILE A 171 -4.45 5.10 11.24
CA ILE A 171 -3.12 5.08 11.84
C ILE A 171 -3.19 4.58 13.28
N THR A 172 -4.12 5.11 14.08
CA THR A 172 -4.30 4.70 15.48
C THR A 172 -4.70 3.23 15.55
N LEU A 173 -5.68 2.82 14.75
CA LEU A 173 -6.12 1.41 14.67
C LEU A 173 -4.96 0.49 14.29
N LEU A 174 -4.19 0.85 13.25
CA LEU A 174 -3.05 0.03 12.84
C LEU A 174 -1.96 -0.02 13.92
N ALA A 175 -1.65 1.11 14.57
CA ALA A 175 -0.64 1.14 15.64
C ALA A 175 -0.98 0.20 16.80
N LEU A 176 -2.28 0.05 17.13
CA LEU A 176 -2.77 -0.91 18.12
C LEU A 176 -2.71 -2.36 17.62
N LEU A 177 -2.90 -2.60 16.32
CA LEU A 177 -2.87 -3.94 15.73
C LEU A 177 -1.45 -4.46 15.44
N ILE A 178 -0.44 -3.61 15.38
CA ILE A 178 0.96 -3.99 15.08
C ILE A 178 1.48 -5.14 15.94
N PRO A 179 1.28 -5.20 17.28
CA PRO A 179 1.75 -6.33 18.08
C PRO A 179 1.13 -7.66 17.65
N HIS A 180 -0.14 -7.65 17.26
CA HIS A 180 -0.84 -8.83 16.77
C HIS A 180 -0.30 -9.29 15.42
N ILE A 181 0.03 -8.35 14.52
CA ILE A 181 0.67 -8.64 13.23
C ILE A 181 2.03 -9.34 13.46
N PHE A 182 2.88 -8.81 14.35
CA PHE A 182 4.17 -9.43 14.65
C PHE A 182 4.03 -10.77 15.35
N LYS A 183 3.05 -10.94 16.25
CA LYS A 183 2.75 -12.23 16.89
C LYS A 183 2.37 -13.28 15.85
N LEU A 184 1.46 -12.95 14.94
CA LEU A 184 1.05 -13.84 13.83
C LEU A 184 2.25 -14.22 12.95
N LYS A 185 3.10 -13.25 12.62
CA LYS A 185 4.32 -13.48 11.83
C LYS A 185 5.29 -14.45 12.52
N LYS A 186 5.39 -14.44 13.85
CA LYS A 186 6.20 -15.40 14.60
C LYS A 186 5.63 -16.82 14.49
N TYR A 187 4.30 -16.98 14.61
CA TYR A 187 3.65 -18.29 14.47
C TYR A 187 3.79 -18.90 13.06
N LEU A 188 3.76 -18.08 12.02
CA LEU A 188 3.89 -18.56 10.63
C LEU A 188 5.34 -18.94 10.25
N LYS A 189 6.33 -18.60 11.09
CA LYS A 189 7.74 -18.92 10.88
C LYS A 189 8.23 -20.11 11.72
N SER A 190 7.46 -20.51 12.74
CA SER A 190 7.74 -21.68 13.57
C SER A 190 7.23 -22.96 12.90
#